data_d4d32e1ba9ccedb040859acdfeaa2e21
#
_entry.id   d4d32e1ba9ccedb040859acdfeaa2e21
#
_cell.length_a   1.000
_cell.length_b   1.000
_cell.length_c   1.000
_cell.angle_alpha   90.00
_cell.angle_beta   90.00
_cell.angle_gamma   90.00
#
_symmetry.space_group_name_H-M   'P 1'
#
loop_
_entity.id
_entity.type
_entity.pdbx_description
1 polymer ?
#
loop_
_entity_poly.entity_id
_entity_poly.type
_entity_poly.pdbx_seq_one_letter_code
_entity_poly.pdbx_strand_id
1 'polypeptide(L)'
;MKEYIKKHILKILKVDEDKIKIEIPPKDNMGDYSIQCANLRNEEYSNPIEIANLIREKFNDEENNFSLIKVMGPYINFYLNYEKFNAEVIKDIEINDHYGSLNQGNNEALLIEHTSINPNAEPHIGRCRNSLIGDFMSNLYGFTGYKVERHYFINDIGKKIALLVIGIEEYGLKDGNFSSILDTYVKISNRAKEDESIDQKAFYYLQQVESGNTEMVQKFKEITDICVERQLQIFDTLDIHFDVFTHESDFVYNNYLDNILKIKRVGYMRMS
;
A
#
# COMPACT_ATOMS: atom_id res chain seq x y z
N MET A 1 4.53 -1.20 27.10
CA MET A 1 4.86 -0.39 28.28
C MET A 1 3.73 0.55 28.72
N LYS A 2 3.12 1.37 27.86
CA LYS A 2 1.98 2.25 28.26
C LYS A 2 0.81 1.49 28.87
N GLU A 3 0.41 0.38 28.27
CA GLU A 3 -0.66 -0.48 28.79
C GLU A 3 -0.32 -1.10 30.16
N TYR A 4 0.92 -1.44 30.39
CA TYR A 4 1.40 -1.90 31.69
C TYR A 4 1.19 -0.86 32.78
N ILE A 5 1.61 0.39 32.51
CA ILE A 5 1.42 1.51 33.43
C ILE A 5 -0.07 1.76 33.70
N LYS A 6 -0.90 1.82 32.64
CA LYS A 6 -2.36 2.02 32.79
C LYS A 6 -3.00 0.97 33.69
N LYS A 7 -2.72 -0.32 33.41
CA LYS A 7 -3.26 -1.43 34.18
C LYS A 7 -2.93 -1.33 35.68
N HIS A 8 -1.72 -0.89 36.02
CA HIS A 8 -1.31 -0.71 37.41
C HIS A 8 -1.99 0.49 38.06
N ILE A 9 -2.16 1.61 37.35
CA ILE A 9 -2.87 2.79 37.87
C ILE A 9 -4.35 2.47 38.14
N LEU A 10 -5.01 1.74 37.25
CA LEU A 10 -6.41 1.34 37.44
C LEU A 10 -6.61 0.42 38.66
N LYS A 11 -5.58 -0.33 39.05
CA LYS A 11 -5.61 -1.11 40.32
C LYS A 11 -5.46 -0.23 41.55
N ILE A 12 -4.78 0.91 41.43
CA ILE A 12 -4.47 1.83 42.54
C ILE A 12 -5.58 2.84 42.74
N LEU A 13 -6.13 3.38 41.64
CA LEU A 13 -7.10 4.45 41.62
C LEU A 13 -8.39 4.01 40.90
N LYS A 14 -9.53 4.39 41.46
CA LYS A 14 -10.85 4.27 40.82
C LYS A 14 -11.06 5.47 39.89
N VAL A 15 -10.53 5.39 38.67
CA VAL A 15 -10.67 6.43 37.64
C VAL A 15 -11.03 5.79 36.31
N ASP A 16 -11.63 6.55 35.41
CA ASP A 16 -11.90 6.13 34.05
C ASP A 16 -10.58 6.01 33.28
N GLU A 17 -10.46 4.99 32.45
CA GLU A 17 -9.24 4.70 31.69
C GLU A 17 -8.83 5.86 30.79
N ASP A 18 -9.79 6.57 30.19
CA ASP A 18 -9.56 7.72 29.31
C ASP A 18 -8.88 8.91 29.99
N LYS A 19 -8.95 8.99 31.34
CA LYS A 19 -8.29 10.01 32.15
C LYS A 19 -6.80 9.74 32.32
N ILE A 20 -6.34 8.49 32.08
CA ILE A 20 -4.94 8.10 32.21
C ILE A 20 -4.21 8.42 30.91
N LYS A 21 -3.73 9.66 30.79
CA LYS A 21 -2.93 10.10 29.64
C LYS A 21 -1.45 9.93 29.95
N ILE A 22 -0.81 8.99 29.21
CA ILE A 22 0.62 8.72 29.33
C ILE A 22 1.34 9.42 28.18
N GLU A 23 2.16 10.40 28.53
CA GLU A 23 2.89 11.25 27.60
C GLU A 23 4.39 10.94 27.65
N ILE A 24 5.10 11.29 26.60
CA ILE A 24 6.57 11.31 26.57
C ILE A 24 6.99 12.71 27.02
N PRO A 25 7.76 12.84 28.10
CA PRO A 25 8.20 14.15 28.60
C PRO A 25 9.06 14.89 27.55
N PRO A 26 9.05 16.22 27.54
CA PRO A 26 9.78 17.01 26.55
C PRO A 26 11.30 17.03 26.77
N LYS A 27 11.79 16.53 27.91
CA LYS A 27 13.22 16.51 28.26
C LYS A 27 13.62 15.12 28.76
N ASP A 28 14.77 14.63 28.30
CA ASP A 28 15.31 13.31 28.63
C ASP A 28 15.48 13.06 30.13
N ASN A 29 15.78 14.11 30.92
CA ASN A 29 15.93 14.00 32.37
C ASN A 29 14.62 13.89 33.15
N MET A 30 13.47 13.90 32.45
CA MET A 30 12.15 13.78 33.06
C MET A 30 11.56 12.37 32.96
N GLY A 31 12.35 11.39 32.50
CA GLY A 31 11.92 10.01 32.32
C GLY A 31 11.38 9.73 30.92
N ASP A 32 11.01 8.47 30.70
CA ASP A 32 10.51 7.98 29.40
C ASP A 32 9.00 8.14 29.27
N TYR A 33 8.27 8.06 30.38
CA TYR A 33 6.84 8.28 30.46
C TYR A 33 6.48 9.18 31.61
N SER A 34 5.46 10.01 31.41
CA SER A 34 4.94 10.93 32.41
C SER A 34 3.41 10.93 32.43
N ILE A 35 2.86 11.10 33.61
CA ILE A 35 1.40 11.28 33.80
C ILE A 35 1.14 12.52 34.63
N GLN A 36 0.26 13.38 34.09
CA GLN A 36 -0.24 14.52 34.81
C GLN A 36 -1.37 14.09 35.76
N CYS A 37 -1.08 14.00 37.05
CA CYS A 37 -2.03 13.50 38.05
C CYS A 37 -3.25 14.42 38.30
N ALA A 38 -3.21 15.65 37.79
CA ALA A 38 -4.39 16.54 37.80
C ALA A 38 -5.58 15.95 37.01
N ASN A 39 -5.33 15.13 35.98
CA ASN A 39 -6.36 14.45 35.22
C ASN A 39 -6.98 13.25 35.95
N LEU A 40 -6.32 12.76 37.00
CA LEU A 40 -6.70 11.55 37.74
C LEU A 40 -7.51 11.87 39.02
N ARG A 41 -7.93 13.13 39.19
CA ARG A 41 -8.77 13.52 40.31
C ARG A 41 -10.08 12.74 40.30
N ASN A 42 -10.49 12.33 41.50
CA ASN A 42 -11.74 11.63 41.76
C ASN A 42 -12.36 12.11 43.07
N GLU A 43 -13.44 11.48 43.54
CA GLU A 43 -14.14 11.83 44.78
C GLU A 43 -13.26 11.62 46.03
N GLU A 44 -12.33 10.65 45.98
CA GLU A 44 -11.47 10.28 47.10
C GLU A 44 -10.20 11.15 47.18
N TYR A 45 -9.65 11.51 45.98
CA TYR A 45 -8.39 12.26 45.88
C TYR A 45 -8.54 13.47 44.96
N SER A 46 -8.40 14.68 45.55
CA SER A 46 -8.52 15.97 44.83
C SER A 46 -7.17 16.64 44.55
N ASN A 47 -6.14 16.32 45.34
CA ASN A 47 -4.81 16.92 45.23
C ASN A 47 -3.91 16.10 44.29
N PRO A 48 -3.45 16.67 43.18
CA PRO A 48 -2.59 15.94 42.21
C PRO A 48 -1.27 15.44 42.79
N ILE A 49 -0.68 16.13 43.75
CA ILE A 49 0.58 15.73 44.39
C ILE A 49 0.36 14.50 45.29
N GLU A 50 -0.79 14.47 46.01
CA GLU A 50 -1.17 13.31 46.81
C GLU A 50 -1.41 12.08 45.90
N ILE A 51 -2.09 12.26 44.76
CA ILE A 51 -2.30 11.21 43.75
C ILE A 51 -0.97 10.69 43.26
N ALA A 52 -0.03 11.57 42.91
CA ALA A 52 1.29 11.16 42.42
C ALA A 52 2.08 10.34 43.45
N ASN A 53 2.03 10.77 44.71
CA ASN A 53 2.68 10.05 45.83
C ASN A 53 2.00 8.70 46.10
N LEU A 54 0.70 8.64 46.06
CA LEU A 54 -0.08 7.40 46.23
C LEU A 54 0.27 6.40 45.15
N ILE A 55 0.34 6.86 43.88
CA ILE A 55 0.73 5.98 42.77
C ILE A 55 2.15 5.49 43.01
N ARG A 56 3.11 6.37 43.33
CA ARG A 56 4.49 5.97 43.58
C ARG A 56 4.60 4.91 44.69
N GLU A 57 3.86 5.07 45.78
CA GLU A 57 3.91 4.18 46.93
C GLU A 57 3.32 2.79 46.62
N LYS A 58 2.20 2.77 45.87
CA LYS A 58 1.45 1.53 45.60
C LYS A 58 1.79 0.87 44.26
N PHE A 59 2.60 1.54 43.41
CA PHE A 59 2.98 0.96 42.14
C PHE A 59 3.96 -0.18 42.34
N ASN A 60 3.50 -1.39 42.13
CA ASN A 60 4.33 -2.59 42.24
C ASN A 60 4.83 -3.04 40.88
N ASP A 61 6.11 -2.77 40.59
CA ASP A 61 6.79 -3.18 39.36
C ASP A 61 7.43 -4.57 39.53
N GLU A 62 6.60 -5.61 39.63
CA GLU A 62 7.08 -6.98 39.78
C GLU A 62 7.99 -7.46 38.65
N GLU A 63 7.81 -6.87 37.48
CA GLU A 63 8.57 -7.22 36.28
C GLU A 63 9.89 -6.46 36.15
N ASN A 64 10.17 -5.50 37.05
CA ASN A 64 11.37 -4.66 36.99
C ASN A 64 11.54 -3.90 35.66
N ASN A 65 10.43 -3.35 35.17
CA ASN A 65 10.37 -2.57 33.92
C ASN A 65 10.95 -1.18 34.07
N PHE A 66 10.98 -0.65 35.29
CA PHE A 66 11.43 0.72 35.59
C PHE A 66 12.62 0.71 36.54
N SER A 67 13.65 1.46 36.17
CA SER A 67 14.82 1.73 37.03
C SER A 67 14.49 2.74 38.14
N LEU A 68 13.53 3.65 37.86
CA LEU A 68 13.11 4.69 38.80
C LEU A 68 11.67 5.13 38.49
N ILE A 69 10.88 5.32 39.56
CA ILE A 69 9.58 6.02 39.50
C ILE A 69 9.67 7.23 40.40
N LYS A 70 9.50 8.44 39.83
CA LYS A 70 9.75 9.71 40.53
C LYS A 70 8.56 10.67 40.46
N VAL A 71 8.18 11.23 41.59
CA VAL A 71 7.19 12.31 41.68
C VAL A 71 7.89 13.65 41.43
N MET A 72 7.35 14.45 40.52
CA MET A 72 7.80 15.82 40.23
C MET A 72 6.62 16.77 40.21
N GLY A 73 6.29 17.34 41.38
CA GLY A 73 5.08 18.15 41.58
C GLY A 73 3.80 17.35 41.28
N PRO A 74 2.93 17.83 40.39
CA PRO A 74 1.69 17.12 40.03
C PRO A 74 1.90 16.02 38.98
N TYR A 75 3.14 15.62 38.69
CA TYR A 75 3.48 14.60 37.73
C TYR A 75 4.14 13.39 38.38
N ILE A 76 3.87 12.20 37.84
CA ILE A 76 4.63 11.00 38.12
C ILE A 76 5.35 10.57 36.85
N ASN A 77 6.66 10.35 36.97
CA ASN A 77 7.56 10.05 35.87
C ASN A 77 8.16 8.67 36.05
N PHE A 78 8.19 7.91 34.97
CA PHE A 78 8.69 6.53 34.89
C PHE A 78 9.96 6.51 34.04
N TYR A 79 11.01 5.94 34.56
CA TYR A 79 12.31 5.76 33.89
C TYR A 79 12.46 4.27 33.60
N LEU A 80 12.61 3.92 32.33
CA LEU A 80 12.75 2.53 31.92
C LEU A 80 14.02 1.88 32.49
N ASN A 81 13.93 0.61 32.80
CA ASN A 81 15.07 -0.25 32.95
C ASN A 81 15.59 -0.62 31.56
N TYR A 82 16.50 0.20 31.02
CA TYR A 82 17.01 0.03 29.64
C TYR A 82 17.75 -1.28 29.44
N GLU A 83 18.39 -1.84 30.45
CA GLU A 83 19.06 -3.13 30.33
C GLU A 83 18.02 -4.22 29.99
N LYS A 84 16.97 -4.30 30.76
CA LYS A 84 15.87 -5.26 30.51
C LYS A 84 15.15 -4.94 29.20
N PHE A 85 14.72 -3.68 29.01
CA PHE A 85 13.97 -3.27 27.83
C PHE A 85 14.70 -3.57 26.52
N ASN A 86 16.00 -3.23 26.46
CA ASN A 86 16.78 -3.50 25.25
C ASN A 86 16.97 -5.00 25.01
N ALA A 87 17.18 -5.79 26.09
CA ALA A 87 17.30 -7.23 25.95
C ALA A 87 16.01 -7.87 25.42
N GLU A 88 14.83 -7.42 25.90
CA GLU A 88 13.53 -7.88 25.40
C GLU A 88 13.30 -7.49 23.94
N VAL A 89 13.60 -6.23 23.57
CA VAL A 89 13.45 -5.74 22.19
C VAL A 89 14.36 -6.50 21.23
N ILE A 90 15.62 -6.71 21.59
CA ILE A 90 16.56 -7.47 20.73
C ILE A 90 16.06 -8.91 20.56
N LYS A 91 15.64 -9.53 21.64
CA LYS A 91 15.08 -10.89 21.58
C LYS A 91 13.85 -10.96 20.69
N ASP A 92 12.94 -9.98 20.78
CA ASP A 92 11.74 -9.92 19.93
C ASP A 92 12.11 -9.77 18.46
N ILE A 93 13.13 -8.94 18.14
CA ILE A 93 13.64 -8.79 16.77
C ILE A 93 14.23 -10.10 16.25
N GLU A 94 14.99 -10.82 17.09
CA GLU A 94 15.64 -12.09 16.71
C GLU A 94 14.65 -13.22 16.42
N ILE A 95 13.51 -13.25 17.10
CA ILE A 95 12.52 -14.34 16.97
C ILE A 95 11.31 -14.00 16.10
N ASN A 96 11.16 -12.74 15.70
CA ASN A 96 9.98 -12.27 14.96
C ASN A 96 10.40 -11.53 13.67
N ASP A 97 10.36 -12.25 12.56
CA ASP A 97 10.65 -11.70 11.22
C ASP A 97 9.76 -10.51 10.84
N HIS A 98 8.63 -10.35 11.53
CA HIS A 98 7.68 -9.25 11.34
C HIS A 98 7.66 -8.28 12.53
N TYR A 99 8.78 -8.10 13.21
CA TYR A 99 8.88 -7.15 14.32
C TYR A 99 8.40 -5.75 13.92
N GLY A 100 7.52 -5.17 14.74
CA GLY A 100 6.91 -3.86 14.48
C GLY A 100 5.65 -3.91 13.62
N SER A 101 5.26 -5.08 13.10
CA SER A 101 3.98 -5.23 12.40
C SER A 101 2.79 -4.96 13.32
N LEU A 102 1.69 -4.52 12.70
CA LEU A 102 0.44 -4.21 13.39
C LEU A 102 -0.69 -5.06 12.82
N ASN A 103 -1.75 -5.21 13.56
CA ASN A 103 -2.96 -5.90 13.11
C ASN A 103 -4.18 -4.94 13.03
N GLN A 104 -3.95 -3.72 12.56
CA GLN A 104 -5.02 -2.71 12.43
C GLN A 104 -5.99 -3.06 11.30
N GLY A 105 -5.49 -3.68 10.25
CA GLY A 105 -6.28 -4.09 9.09
C GLY A 105 -7.17 -5.32 9.32
N ASN A 106 -6.97 -6.09 10.39
CA ASN A 106 -7.76 -7.28 10.72
C ASN A 106 -7.99 -8.23 9.52
N ASN A 107 -7.02 -8.36 8.64
CA ASN A 107 -7.12 -9.12 7.37
C ASN A 107 -8.21 -8.61 6.40
N GLU A 108 -8.66 -7.36 6.53
CA GLU A 108 -9.53 -6.76 5.53
C GLU A 108 -8.81 -6.72 4.18
N ALA A 109 -9.56 -7.05 3.11
CA ALA A 109 -9.02 -7.05 1.76
C ALA A 109 -8.83 -5.61 1.26
N LEU A 110 -7.63 -5.31 0.74
CA LEU A 110 -7.29 -4.02 0.17
C LEU A 110 -6.69 -4.22 -1.23
N LEU A 111 -7.34 -3.67 -2.24
CA LEU A 111 -6.82 -3.65 -3.60
C LEU A 111 -6.02 -2.36 -3.82
N ILE A 112 -4.80 -2.50 -4.31
CA ILE A 112 -3.93 -1.38 -4.70
C ILE A 112 -3.55 -1.57 -6.16
N GLU A 113 -4.05 -0.69 -7.03
CA GLU A 113 -3.61 -0.60 -8.41
C GLU A 113 -2.51 0.44 -8.56
N HIS A 114 -1.39 0.07 -9.14
CA HIS A 114 -0.29 0.99 -9.42
C HIS A 114 0.46 0.59 -10.68
N THR A 115 1.40 1.42 -11.11
CA THR A 115 2.22 1.22 -12.31
C THR A 115 1.40 1.39 -13.58
N SER A 116 0.67 0.38 -14.04
CA SER A 116 -0.29 0.41 -15.17
C SER A 116 0.22 1.20 -16.39
N ILE A 117 1.39 0.76 -16.91
CA ILE A 117 2.06 1.40 -18.03
C ILE A 117 1.51 0.84 -19.34
N ASN A 118 1.27 1.70 -20.34
CA ASN A 118 0.90 1.22 -21.66
C ASN A 118 1.97 0.24 -22.19
N PRO A 119 1.58 -0.93 -22.75
CA PRO A 119 2.53 -1.96 -23.17
C PRO A 119 3.61 -1.47 -24.14
N ASN A 120 3.27 -0.54 -25.04
CA ASN A 120 4.19 0.06 -25.99
C ASN A 120 5.08 1.19 -25.46
N ALA A 121 5.13 1.41 -24.13
CA ALA A 121 5.86 2.51 -23.52
C ALA A 121 6.93 2.01 -22.55
N GLU A 122 8.10 2.63 -22.61
CA GLU A 122 9.19 2.34 -21.69
C GLU A 122 8.91 2.89 -20.28
N PRO A 123 9.27 2.13 -19.22
CA PRO A 123 9.20 2.60 -17.85
C PRO A 123 10.22 3.72 -17.59
N HIS A 124 9.85 4.97 -17.88
CA HIS A 124 10.69 6.12 -17.54
C HIS A 124 10.59 6.49 -16.06
N ILE A 125 11.51 7.32 -15.56
CA ILE A 125 11.66 7.67 -14.14
C ILE A 125 10.35 8.13 -13.47
N GLY A 126 9.49 8.87 -14.18
CA GLY A 126 8.20 9.31 -13.63
C GLY A 126 7.23 8.15 -13.37
N ARG A 127 7.30 7.08 -14.18
CA ARG A 127 6.49 5.87 -14.01
C ARG A 127 7.07 4.95 -12.94
N CYS A 128 8.40 4.80 -12.89
CA CYS A 128 9.08 4.09 -11.81
C CYS A 128 8.78 4.71 -10.44
N ARG A 129 8.70 6.04 -10.35
CA ARG A 129 8.27 6.71 -9.12
C ARG A 129 6.87 6.27 -8.67
N ASN A 130 5.91 6.19 -9.58
CA ASN A 130 4.56 5.71 -9.25
C ASN A 130 4.58 4.25 -8.77
N SER A 131 5.38 3.40 -9.42
CA SER A 131 5.55 2.00 -9.05
C SER A 131 6.14 1.85 -7.64
N LEU A 132 7.18 2.60 -7.33
CA LEU A 132 7.80 2.60 -5.99
C LEU A 132 6.85 3.09 -4.90
N ILE A 133 6.03 4.12 -5.18
CA ILE A 133 5.02 4.60 -4.22
C ILE A 133 3.95 3.53 -4.00
N GLY A 134 3.45 2.91 -5.08
CA GLY A 134 2.43 1.86 -4.99
C GLY A 134 2.93 0.63 -4.25
N ASP A 135 4.15 0.19 -4.52
CA ASP A 135 4.78 -0.93 -3.82
C ASP A 135 5.00 -0.61 -2.34
N PHE A 136 5.55 0.57 -2.03
CA PHE A 136 5.70 1.01 -0.64
C PHE A 136 4.37 1.01 0.11
N MET A 137 3.31 1.53 -0.49
CA MET A 137 1.97 1.53 0.12
C MET A 137 1.45 0.11 0.33
N SER A 138 1.65 -0.76 -0.65
CA SER A 138 1.24 -2.17 -0.57
C SER A 138 1.94 -2.89 0.59
N ASN A 139 3.25 -2.69 0.71
CA ASN A 139 4.05 -3.26 1.80
C ASN A 139 3.66 -2.67 3.16
N LEU A 140 3.42 -1.35 3.24
CA LEU A 140 2.99 -0.68 4.47
C LEU A 140 1.63 -1.21 4.95
N TYR A 141 0.64 -1.29 4.07
CA TYR A 141 -0.66 -1.83 4.44
C TYR A 141 -0.59 -3.31 4.81
N GLY A 142 0.18 -4.11 4.08
CA GLY A 142 0.43 -5.51 4.46
C GLY A 142 1.04 -5.62 5.86
N PHE A 143 2.03 -4.77 6.17
CA PHE A 143 2.68 -4.71 7.48
C PHE A 143 1.76 -4.24 8.60
N THR A 144 0.69 -3.51 8.27
CA THR A 144 -0.35 -3.09 9.23
C THR A 144 -1.52 -4.07 9.33
N GLY A 145 -1.44 -5.24 8.70
CA GLY A 145 -2.40 -6.34 8.86
C GLY A 145 -3.55 -6.36 7.87
N TYR A 146 -3.46 -5.64 6.74
CA TYR A 146 -4.39 -5.79 5.63
C TYR A 146 -3.96 -6.94 4.71
N LYS A 147 -4.95 -7.59 4.08
CA LYS A 147 -4.70 -8.52 2.97
C LYS A 147 -4.64 -7.72 1.68
N VAL A 148 -3.43 -7.32 1.29
CA VAL A 148 -3.23 -6.50 0.09
C VAL A 148 -3.20 -7.37 -1.15
N GLU A 149 -3.88 -6.93 -2.20
CA GLU A 149 -3.83 -7.47 -3.56
C GLU A 149 -3.33 -6.38 -4.51
N ARG A 150 -2.19 -6.60 -5.17
CA ARG A 150 -1.52 -5.64 -6.06
C ARG A 150 -1.98 -5.88 -7.49
N HIS A 151 -2.62 -4.88 -8.08
CA HIS A 151 -3.15 -4.94 -9.43
C HIS A 151 -2.30 -4.15 -10.41
N TYR A 152 -2.08 -4.76 -11.58
CA TYR A 152 -1.52 -4.12 -12.76
C TYR A 152 -2.59 -4.10 -13.86
N PHE A 153 -3.01 -2.90 -14.28
CA PHE A 153 -3.95 -2.74 -15.38
C PHE A 153 -3.19 -2.66 -16.71
N ILE A 154 -3.55 -3.54 -17.65
CA ILE A 154 -2.93 -3.65 -18.97
C ILE A 154 -3.89 -3.09 -20.01
N ASN A 155 -3.51 -1.95 -20.61
CA ASN A 155 -4.22 -1.37 -21.73
C ASN A 155 -3.77 -2.07 -23.02
N ASP A 156 -4.39 -3.19 -23.35
CA ASP A 156 -4.09 -4.06 -24.48
C ASP A 156 -4.97 -3.80 -25.70
N ILE A 157 -5.91 -2.86 -25.62
CA ILE A 157 -6.75 -2.40 -26.72
C ILE A 157 -6.43 -0.94 -27.01
N GLY A 158 -6.24 -0.62 -28.28
CA GLY A 158 -6.12 0.78 -28.70
C GLY A 158 -5.24 0.96 -29.95
N LYS A 159 -5.33 2.13 -30.55
CA LYS A 159 -4.62 2.49 -31.78
C LYS A 159 -3.11 2.24 -31.70
N LYS A 160 -2.52 2.45 -30.51
CA LYS A 160 -1.06 2.27 -30.32
C LYS A 160 -0.66 0.81 -30.43
N ILE A 161 -1.47 -0.09 -29.88
CA ILE A 161 -1.23 -1.54 -29.97
C ILE A 161 -1.48 -2.01 -31.40
N ALA A 162 -2.56 -1.54 -32.05
CA ALA A 162 -2.82 -1.84 -33.45
C ALA A 162 -1.65 -1.43 -34.37
N LEU A 163 -1.09 -0.24 -34.18
CA LEU A 163 0.10 0.20 -34.92
C LEU A 163 1.31 -0.67 -34.60
N LEU A 164 1.51 -1.08 -33.37
CA LEU A 164 2.62 -1.97 -33.02
C LEU A 164 2.47 -3.35 -33.68
N VAL A 165 1.24 -3.91 -33.70
CA VAL A 165 0.92 -5.15 -34.40
C VAL A 165 1.28 -5.03 -35.87
N ILE A 166 0.85 -3.96 -36.55
CA ILE A 166 1.17 -3.71 -37.96
C ILE A 166 2.69 -3.59 -38.17
N GLY A 167 3.37 -2.86 -37.27
CA GLY A 167 4.82 -2.70 -37.35
C GLY A 167 5.59 -4.01 -37.21
N ILE A 168 5.15 -4.88 -36.32
CA ILE A 168 5.76 -6.20 -36.13
C ILE A 168 5.48 -7.12 -37.33
N GLU A 169 4.29 -7.04 -37.93
CA GLU A 169 3.99 -7.76 -39.18
C GLU A 169 4.91 -7.33 -40.36
N GLU A 170 5.18 -6.02 -40.45
CA GLU A 170 5.97 -5.49 -41.58
C GLU A 170 7.49 -5.62 -41.39
N TYR A 171 7.98 -5.42 -40.16
CA TYR A 171 9.42 -5.33 -39.90
C TYR A 171 9.99 -6.53 -39.15
N GLY A 172 9.11 -7.37 -38.59
CA GLY A 172 9.50 -8.43 -37.68
C GLY A 172 9.90 -7.87 -36.29
N LEU A 173 9.95 -8.75 -35.31
CA LEU A 173 10.49 -8.44 -33.99
C LEU A 173 11.97 -8.85 -33.98
N LYS A 174 12.89 -7.87 -34.02
CA LYS A 174 14.31 -8.13 -33.88
C LYS A 174 14.64 -8.35 -32.40
N ASP A 175 15.37 -9.39 -32.09
CA ASP A 175 15.98 -9.69 -30.79
C ASP A 175 15.02 -9.78 -29.57
N GLY A 176 13.73 -9.55 -29.72
CA GLY A 176 12.73 -9.65 -28.65
C GLY A 176 13.00 -8.76 -27.42
N ASN A 177 13.91 -7.77 -27.52
CA ASN A 177 14.16 -6.82 -26.45
C ASN A 177 13.22 -5.60 -26.55
N PHE A 178 13.06 -4.87 -25.44
CA PHE A 178 12.14 -3.74 -25.35
C PHE A 178 12.51 -2.61 -26.32
N SER A 179 13.81 -2.36 -26.56
CA SER A 179 14.28 -1.34 -27.50
C SER A 179 13.81 -1.66 -28.93
N SER A 180 13.85 -2.92 -29.35
CA SER A 180 13.37 -3.39 -30.66
C SER A 180 11.86 -3.16 -30.83
N ILE A 181 11.07 -3.38 -29.79
CA ILE A 181 9.63 -3.11 -29.78
C ILE A 181 9.38 -1.61 -29.95
N LEU A 182 10.10 -0.78 -29.18
CA LEU A 182 9.99 0.68 -29.24
C LEU A 182 10.39 1.22 -30.61
N ASP A 183 11.51 0.75 -31.17
CA ASP A 183 11.99 1.13 -32.51
C ASP A 183 10.96 0.78 -33.59
N THR A 184 10.35 -0.39 -33.50
CA THR A 184 9.28 -0.82 -34.41
C THR A 184 8.07 0.07 -34.30
N TYR A 185 7.64 0.38 -33.06
CA TYR A 185 6.53 1.31 -32.82
C TYR A 185 6.81 2.71 -33.35
N VAL A 186 8.01 3.26 -33.12
CA VAL A 186 8.40 4.59 -33.61
C VAL A 186 8.39 4.63 -35.14
N LYS A 187 8.92 3.61 -35.80
CA LYS A 187 8.93 3.51 -37.27
C LYS A 187 7.53 3.51 -37.86
N ILE A 188 6.66 2.63 -37.40
CA ILE A 188 5.29 2.52 -37.91
C ILE A 188 4.47 3.78 -37.58
N SER A 189 4.65 4.36 -36.40
CA SER A 189 3.94 5.59 -35.98
C SER A 189 4.35 6.80 -36.82
N ASN A 190 5.62 6.89 -37.24
CA ASN A 190 6.06 7.95 -38.13
C ASN A 190 5.51 7.77 -39.55
N ARG A 191 5.51 6.54 -40.05
CA ARG A 191 4.89 6.25 -41.35
C ARG A 191 3.39 6.53 -41.36
N ALA A 192 2.68 6.22 -40.28
CA ALA A 192 1.24 6.50 -40.17
C ALA A 192 0.90 8.01 -40.20
N LYS A 193 1.86 8.90 -39.96
CA LYS A 193 1.67 10.35 -40.14
C LYS A 193 1.71 10.78 -41.62
N GLU A 194 2.37 10.00 -42.45
CA GLU A 194 2.59 10.29 -43.87
C GLU A 194 1.70 9.42 -44.78
N ASP A 195 1.24 8.29 -44.28
CA ASP A 195 0.45 7.28 -45.00
C ASP A 195 -0.83 6.95 -44.23
N GLU A 196 -1.94 7.57 -44.65
CA GLU A 196 -3.27 7.37 -44.02
C GLU A 196 -3.77 5.92 -44.12
N SER A 197 -3.26 5.13 -45.07
CA SER A 197 -3.64 3.72 -45.22
C SER A 197 -3.26 2.87 -44.01
N ILE A 198 -2.18 3.25 -43.29
CA ILE A 198 -1.75 2.58 -42.05
C ILE A 198 -2.75 2.87 -40.93
N ASP A 199 -3.23 4.09 -40.81
CA ASP A 199 -4.26 4.46 -39.84
C ASP A 199 -5.57 3.73 -40.12
N GLN A 200 -5.97 3.63 -41.38
CA GLN A 200 -7.16 2.85 -41.78
C GLN A 200 -6.99 1.35 -41.44
N LYS A 201 -5.80 0.77 -41.69
CA LYS A 201 -5.49 -0.61 -41.31
C LYS A 201 -5.53 -0.80 -39.79
N ALA A 202 -4.99 0.16 -39.02
CA ALA A 202 -5.03 0.11 -37.56
C ALA A 202 -6.48 0.16 -37.03
N PHE A 203 -7.32 0.99 -37.63
CA PHE A 203 -8.73 1.06 -37.29
C PHE A 203 -9.49 -0.22 -37.63
N TYR A 204 -9.19 -0.79 -38.78
CA TYR A 204 -9.74 -2.11 -39.16
C TYR A 204 -9.34 -3.21 -38.17
N TYR A 205 -8.08 -3.24 -37.72
CA TYR A 205 -7.61 -4.22 -36.73
C TYR A 205 -8.34 -4.05 -35.40
N LEU A 206 -8.56 -2.82 -34.94
CA LEU A 206 -9.34 -2.55 -33.73
C LEU A 206 -10.78 -3.05 -33.85
N GLN A 207 -11.44 -2.79 -34.98
CA GLN A 207 -12.79 -3.32 -35.23
C GLN A 207 -12.82 -4.86 -35.21
N GLN A 208 -11.81 -5.53 -35.74
CA GLN A 208 -11.71 -7.00 -35.68
C GLN A 208 -11.57 -7.47 -34.22
N VAL A 209 -10.74 -6.81 -33.41
CA VAL A 209 -10.60 -7.11 -31.99
C VAL A 209 -11.91 -6.88 -31.24
N GLU A 210 -12.54 -5.73 -31.43
CA GLU A 210 -13.81 -5.38 -30.79
C GLU A 210 -14.98 -6.30 -31.19
N SER A 211 -14.96 -6.81 -32.42
CA SER A 211 -15.94 -7.79 -32.91
C SER A 211 -15.71 -9.22 -32.44
N GLY A 212 -14.60 -9.46 -31.70
CA GLY A 212 -14.26 -10.77 -31.16
C GLY A 212 -13.62 -11.72 -32.17
N ASN A 213 -12.98 -11.21 -33.23
CA ASN A 213 -12.17 -12.04 -34.14
C ASN A 213 -11.04 -12.69 -33.38
N THR A 214 -11.12 -14.00 -33.19
CA THR A 214 -10.21 -14.77 -32.32
C THR A 214 -8.75 -14.70 -32.76
N GLU A 215 -8.47 -14.68 -34.06
CA GLU A 215 -7.10 -14.57 -34.58
C GLU A 215 -6.49 -13.20 -34.25
N MET A 216 -7.25 -12.13 -34.48
CA MET A 216 -6.78 -10.77 -34.19
C MET A 216 -6.61 -10.53 -32.70
N VAL A 217 -7.55 -11.01 -31.89
CA VAL A 217 -7.47 -10.97 -30.43
C VAL A 217 -6.21 -11.66 -29.92
N GLN A 218 -5.94 -12.87 -30.42
CA GLN A 218 -4.76 -13.63 -30.03
C GLN A 218 -3.46 -12.90 -30.42
N LYS A 219 -3.42 -12.30 -31.60
CA LYS A 219 -2.27 -11.53 -32.07
C LYS A 219 -1.99 -10.29 -31.21
N PHE A 220 -3.03 -9.55 -30.84
CA PHE A 220 -2.90 -8.41 -29.91
C PHE A 220 -2.39 -8.86 -28.55
N LYS A 221 -2.95 -9.95 -28.03
CA LYS A 221 -2.55 -10.50 -26.74
C LYS A 221 -1.08 -10.92 -26.73
N GLU A 222 -0.64 -11.70 -27.71
CA GLU A 222 0.76 -12.17 -27.80
C GLU A 222 1.77 -11.01 -27.82
N ILE A 223 1.46 -9.96 -28.57
CA ILE A 223 2.33 -8.78 -28.65
C ILE A 223 2.31 -7.99 -27.34
N THR A 224 1.14 -7.85 -26.74
CA THR A 224 0.98 -7.16 -25.45
C THR A 224 1.71 -7.93 -24.35
N ASP A 225 1.58 -9.26 -24.30
CA ASP A 225 2.24 -10.12 -23.30
C ASP A 225 3.78 -9.98 -23.39
N ILE A 226 4.34 -9.94 -24.60
CA ILE A 226 5.79 -9.70 -24.79
C ILE A 226 6.21 -8.34 -24.22
N CYS A 227 5.42 -7.31 -24.48
CA CYS A 227 5.69 -5.96 -23.96
C CYS A 227 5.64 -5.90 -22.44
N VAL A 228 4.60 -6.48 -21.84
CA VAL A 228 4.39 -6.51 -20.40
C VAL A 228 5.48 -7.33 -19.72
N GLU A 229 5.82 -8.50 -20.24
CA GLU A 229 6.92 -9.32 -19.72
C GLU A 229 8.23 -8.54 -19.63
N ARG A 230 8.55 -7.75 -20.65
CA ARG A 230 9.77 -6.91 -20.66
C ARG A 230 9.69 -5.77 -19.64
N GLN A 231 8.53 -5.18 -19.43
CA GLN A 231 8.32 -4.17 -18.38
C GLN A 231 8.49 -4.80 -17.00
N LEU A 232 7.93 -5.99 -16.78
CA LEU A 232 8.02 -6.72 -15.51
C LEU A 232 9.47 -7.07 -15.15
N GLN A 233 10.30 -7.44 -16.13
CA GLN A 233 11.73 -7.69 -15.90
C GLN A 233 12.44 -6.46 -15.29
N ILE A 234 12.03 -5.24 -15.65
CA ILE A 234 12.58 -4.01 -15.06
C ILE A 234 12.09 -3.86 -13.61
N PHE A 235 10.82 -4.12 -13.34
CA PHE A 235 10.25 -4.03 -12.00
C PHE A 235 10.77 -5.11 -11.06
N ASP A 236 11.07 -6.30 -11.56
CA ASP A 236 11.76 -7.36 -10.83
C ASP A 236 13.13 -6.90 -10.28
N THR A 237 13.87 -6.08 -11.03
CA THR A 237 15.14 -5.52 -10.53
C THR A 237 14.98 -4.55 -9.36
N LEU A 238 13.76 -4.06 -9.14
CA LEU A 238 13.36 -3.16 -8.05
C LEU A 238 12.59 -3.90 -6.96
N ASP A 239 12.45 -5.23 -7.05
CA ASP A 239 11.66 -6.07 -6.15
C ASP A 239 10.17 -5.66 -6.08
N ILE A 240 9.64 -5.16 -7.20
CA ILE A 240 8.24 -4.74 -7.33
C ILE A 240 7.44 -5.84 -8.03
N HIS A 241 6.48 -6.42 -7.33
CA HIS A 241 5.66 -7.54 -7.79
C HIS A 241 4.17 -7.21 -7.83
N PHE A 242 3.43 -7.96 -8.66
CA PHE A 242 1.99 -7.82 -8.83
C PHE A 242 1.30 -9.18 -8.65
N ASP A 243 0.12 -9.15 -8.03
CA ASP A 243 -0.65 -10.36 -7.75
C ASP A 243 -1.67 -10.64 -8.86
N VAL A 244 -2.23 -9.57 -9.48
CA VAL A 244 -3.28 -9.67 -10.49
C VAL A 244 -2.99 -8.76 -11.68
N PHE A 245 -3.14 -9.33 -12.87
CA PHE A 245 -3.08 -8.60 -14.14
C PHE A 245 -4.49 -8.51 -14.73
N THR A 246 -4.96 -7.27 -14.94
CA THR A 246 -6.29 -7.02 -15.49
C THR A 246 -6.15 -6.42 -16.88
N HIS A 247 -6.67 -7.09 -17.88
CA HIS A 247 -6.63 -6.62 -19.26
C HIS A 247 -7.86 -5.78 -19.60
N GLU A 248 -7.66 -4.66 -20.30
CA GLU A 248 -8.78 -3.83 -20.78
C GLU A 248 -9.70 -4.65 -21.71
N SER A 249 -9.13 -5.54 -22.51
CA SER A 249 -9.86 -6.45 -23.38
C SER A 249 -10.87 -7.33 -22.67
N ASP A 250 -10.60 -7.74 -21.44
CA ASP A 250 -11.52 -8.57 -20.66
C ASP A 250 -12.86 -7.87 -20.40
N PHE A 251 -12.85 -6.54 -20.27
CA PHE A 251 -14.08 -5.75 -20.07
C PHE A 251 -14.91 -5.62 -21.34
N VAL A 252 -14.28 -5.65 -22.49
CA VAL A 252 -14.95 -5.59 -23.81
C VAL A 252 -15.60 -6.93 -24.12
N TYR A 253 -14.88 -8.05 -23.95
CA TYR A 253 -15.40 -9.39 -24.30
C TYR A 253 -16.45 -9.93 -23.33
N ASN A 254 -16.36 -9.59 -22.05
CA ASN A 254 -17.27 -10.14 -21.04
C ASN A 254 -18.56 -9.31 -20.85
N ASN A 255 -18.86 -8.35 -21.72
CA ASN A 255 -20.01 -7.46 -21.63
C ASN A 255 -20.15 -6.73 -20.28
N TYR A 256 -19.03 -6.48 -19.58
CA TYR A 256 -19.04 -5.78 -18.29
C TYR A 256 -19.63 -4.38 -18.41
N LEU A 257 -19.38 -3.67 -19.51
CA LEU A 257 -19.93 -2.34 -19.77
C LEU A 257 -21.47 -2.36 -19.80
N ASP A 258 -22.07 -3.33 -20.48
CA ASP A 258 -23.53 -3.49 -20.54
C ASP A 258 -24.12 -3.78 -19.16
N ASN A 259 -23.45 -4.56 -18.35
CA ASN A 259 -23.87 -4.85 -16.98
C ASN A 259 -23.79 -3.61 -16.08
N ILE A 260 -22.72 -2.82 -16.17
CA ILE A 260 -22.57 -1.56 -15.43
C ILE A 260 -23.64 -0.55 -15.85
N LEU A 261 -23.93 -0.44 -17.15
CA LEU A 261 -24.98 0.45 -17.67
C LEU A 261 -26.37 0.02 -17.20
N LYS A 262 -26.65 -1.27 -17.09
CA LYS A 262 -27.88 -1.80 -16.51
C LYS A 262 -28.01 -1.44 -15.04
N ILE A 263 -26.95 -1.57 -14.26
CA ILE A 263 -26.92 -1.20 -12.83
C ILE A 263 -27.19 0.31 -12.66
N LYS A 264 -26.53 1.17 -13.44
CA LYS A 264 -26.77 2.62 -13.41
C LYS A 264 -28.22 2.97 -13.75
N ARG A 265 -28.80 2.35 -14.77
CA ARG A 265 -30.22 2.58 -15.12
C ARG A 265 -31.17 2.23 -13.99
N VAL A 266 -30.93 1.14 -13.27
CA VAL A 266 -31.73 0.73 -12.10
C VAL A 266 -31.51 1.69 -10.91
N GLY A 267 -30.30 2.20 -10.71
CA GLY A 267 -29.98 3.18 -9.65
C GLY A 267 -30.69 4.52 -9.85
N TYR A 268 -30.72 5.04 -11.07
CA TYR A 268 -31.41 6.29 -11.40
C TYR A 268 -32.95 6.18 -11.29
N MET A 269 -33.54 5.00 -11.51
CA MET A 269 -34.98 4.80 -11.31
C MET A 269 -35.39 4.72 -9.83
N ARG A 270 -34.46 4.55 -8.90
CA ARG A 270 -34.76 4.55 -7.45
C ARG A 270 -34.59 5.92 -6.77
N MET A 271 -34.06 6.92 -7.48
CA MET A 271 -33.85 8.29 -6.98
C MET A 271 -34.87 9.31 -7.55
N SER A 272 -35.81 8.88 -8.34
CA SER A 272 -36.97 9.65 -8.81
C SER A 272 -38.26 9.04 -8.22
#